data_9f46a007591ae38339f14e81c007f846
#
_entry.id   9f46a007591ae38339f14e81c007f846
#
_cell.length_a   1.000
_cell.length_b   1.000
_cell.length_c   1.000
_cell.angle_alpha   90.00
_cell.angle_beta   90.00
_cell.angle_gamma   90.00
#
_symmetry.space_group_name_H-M   'P 1'
#
loop_
_entity.id
_entity.type
_entity.pdbx_description
1 polymer ?
#
loop_
_entity_poly.entity_id
_entity_poly.type
_entity_poly.pdbx_seq_one_letter_code
_entity_poly.pdbx_strand_id
1 'polypeptide(L)'
;HMCIRDRVEKAHPDVFNILLQVLDDGRITDSQGRTVDFKNTIIILTSNLGSQYLLDGIDEKGDITAEAKNAVNDLLHHSFRPEFLNRLDEIVFYKPLTKDNITHIIDLLVAELNRRLEDKQLKVVLTPAAKQHIIDSAYDPAFGARPLRRFVQHSVETLISRKIIADEVQGGDTLTVDCRDGELTVESKSVLTGEVVNP
;
A
#
# COMPACT_ATOMS: atom_id res chain seq x y z
N HIS A 1 14.46 -13.81 -9.88
CA HIS A 1 13.01 -13.60 -10.10
C HIS A 1 12.26 -13.65 -8.77
N MET A 2 11.13 -12.93 -8.67
CA MET A 2 10.27 -12.91 -7.50
C MET A 2 8.86 -13.38 -7.89
N CYS A 3 8.30 -14.33 -7.14
CA CYS A 3 6.95 -14.83 -7.33
C CYS A 3 6.11 -14.49 -6.10
N ILE A 4 5.04 -13.72 -6.26
CA ILE A 4 4.14 -13.31 -5.18
C ILE A 4 2.79 -14.00 -5.37
N ARG A 5 2.26 -14.61 -4.30
CA ARG A 5 0.91 -15.17 -4.23
C ARG A 5 0.15 -14.53 -3.09
N ASP A 6 -0.94 -13.85 -3.43
CA ASP A 6 -1.76 -13.12 -2.47
C ASP A 6 -2.90 -13.99 -1.93
N ARG A 7 -3.17 -13.87 -0.64
CA ARG A 7 -4.22 -14.58 0.09
C ARG A 7 -4.17 -16.09 -0.12
N VAL A 8 -3.01 -16.68 0.17
CA VAL A 8 -2.76 -18.11 -0.03
C VAL A 8 -3.79 -19.00 0.69
N GLU A 9 -4.36 -18.56 1.80
CA GLU A 9 -5.41 -19.26 2.55
C GLU A 9 -6.72 -19.44 1.76
N LYS A 10 -6.92 -18.72 0.65
CA LYS A 10 -8.08 -18.84 -0.24
C LYS A 10 -7.84 -19.79 -1.40
N ALA A 11 -6.64 -20.32 -1.53
CA ALA A 11 -6.29 -21.22 -2.62
C ALA A 11 -6.99 -22.59 -2.47
N HIS A 12 -7.26 -23.21 -3.61
CA HIS A 12 -7.74 -24.60 -3.61
C HIS A 12 -6.68 -25.53 -3.01
N PRO A 13 -7.04 -26.59 -2.27
CA PRO A 13 -6.10 -27.53 -1.66
C PRO A 13 -5.03 -28.08 -2.62
N ASP A 14 -5.38 -28.32 -3.88
CA ASP A 14 -4.45 -28.84 -4.89
C ASP A 14 -3.31 -27.86 -5.22
N VAL A 15 -3.53 -26.55 -5.02
CA VAL A 15 -2.48 -25.53 -5.22
C VAL A 15 -1.33 -25.74 -4.23
N PHE A 16 -1.62 -26.19 -3.00
CA PHE A 16 -0.59 -26.47 -2.01
C PHE A 16 0.30 -27.65 -2.41
N ASN A 17 -0.25 -28.65 -3.09
CA ASN A 17 0.54 -29.78 -3.60
C ASN A 17 1.52 -29.29 -4.69
N ILE A 18 1.09 -28.38 -5.54
CA ILE A 18 1.95 -27.75 -6.55
C ILE A 18 3.02 -26.88 -5.91
N LEU A 19 2.64 -26.08 -4.89
CA LEU A 19 3.60 -25.25 -4.15
C LEU A 19 4.63 -26.10 -3.43
N LEU A 20 4.23 -27.21 -2.81
CA LEU A 20 5.17 -28.15 -2.17
C LEU A 20 6.18 -28.68 -3.19
N GLN A 21 5.76 -29.08 -4.39
CA GLN A 21 6.68 -29.51 -5.44
C GLN A 21 7.68 -28.41 -5.81
N VAL A 22 7.22 -27.14 -5.91
CA VAL A 22 8.11 -26.01 -6.20
C VAL A 22 9.10 -25.76 -5.07
N LEU A 23 8.62 -25.83 -3.81
CA LEU A 23 9.47 -25.60 -2.62
C LEU A 23 10.48 -26.73 -2.42
N ASP A 24 10.13 -27.97 -2.73
CA ASP A 24 10.99 -29.13 -2.56
C ASP A 24 11.98 -29.31 -3.73
N ASP A 25 11.48 -29.31 -4.97
CA ASP A 25 12.26 -29.64 -6.17
C ASP A 25 12.85 -28.40 -6.86
N GLY A 26 12.36 -27.20 -6.51
CA GLY A 26 12.71 -25.95 -7.19
C GLY A 26 12.25 -25.91 -8.64
N ARG A 27 11.27 -26.72 -9.05
CA ARG A 27 10.75 -26.82 -10.40
C ARG A 27 9.33 -27.35 -10.41
N ILE A 28 8.61 -27.08 -11.50
CA ILE A 28 7.29 -27.65 -11.77
C ILE A 28 7.24 -28.16 -13.21
N THR A 29 6.59 -29.31 -13.41
CA THR A 29 6.38 -29.87 -14.76
C THR A 29 4.89 -29.90 -15.05
N ASP A 30 4.48 -29.33 -16.18
CA ASP A 30 3.10 -29.32 -16.62
C ASP A 30 2.68 -30.69 -17.23
N SER A 31 1.38 -30.84 -17.52
CA SER A 31 0.82 -32.05 -18.12
C SER A 31 1.35 -32.37 -19.52
N GLN A 32 2.03 -31.41 -20.16
CA GLN A 32 2.67 -31.56 -21.48
C GLN A 32 4.16 -31.88 -21.38
N GLY A 33 4.69 -32.09 -20.17
CA GLY A 33 6.09 -32.41 -19.91
C GLY A 33 7.04 -31.20 -19.92
N ARG A 34 6.50 -29.97 -19.98
CA ARG A 34 7.33 -28.75 -19.92
C ARG A 34 7.70 -28.45 -18.49
N THR A 35 8.98 -28.27 -18.20
CA THR A 35 9.48 -27.97 -16.87
C THR A 35 9.87 -26.51 -16.75
N VAL A 36 9.39 -25.86 -15.69
CA VAL A 36 9.75 -24.47 -15.28
C VAL A 36 10.63 -24.55 -14.05
N ASP A 37 11.78 -23.87 -14.08
CA ASP A 37 12.77 -23.81 -13.01
C ASP A 37 12.51 -22.60 -12.09
N PHE A 38 12.40 -22.86 -10.77
CA PHE A 38 12.22 -21.87 -9.71
C PHE A 38 13.44 -21.75 -8.77
N LYS A 39 14.54 -22.45 -9.01
CA LYS A 39 15.72 -22.48 -8.11
C LYS A 39 16.30 -21.11 -7.81
N ASN A 40 16.19 -20.17 -8.76
CA ASN A 40 16.67 -18.79 -8.60
C ASN A 40 15.50 -17.81 -8.36
N THR A 41 14.49 -18.23 -7.60
CA THR A 41 13.27 -17.44 -7.37
C THR A 41 13.03 -17.26 -5.88
N ILE A 42 12.67 -16.05 -5.47
CA ILE A 42 12.13 -15.77 -4.15
C ILE A 42 10.62 -15.94 -4.24
N ILE A 43 10.04 -16.81 -3.42
CA ILE A 43 8.60 -17.06 -3.36
C ILE A 43 8.05 -16.36 -2.13
N ILE A 44 7.11 -15.43 -2.34
CA ILE A 44 6.44 -14.70 -1.27
C ILE A 44 4.96 -15.09 -1.29
N LEU A 45 4.50 -15.58 -0.14
CA LEU A 45 3.10 -15.94 0.08
C LEU A 45 2.51 -14.94 1.09
N THR A 46 1.43 -14.26 0.73
CA THR A 46 0.75 -13.35 1.66
C THR A 46 -0.57 -13.95 2.12
N SER A 47 -0.95 -13.64 3.36
CA SER A 47 -2.20 -14.08 3.96
C SER A 47 -2.76 -13.01 4.90
N ASN A 48 -4.08 -12.96 5.03
CA ASN A 48 -4.78 -12.15 6.04
C ASN A 48 -5.22 -13.01 7.24
N LEU A 49 -4.76 -14.27 7.30
CA LEU A 49 -5.13 -15.17 8.38
C LEU A 49 -4.63 -14.63 9.72
N GLY A 50 -5.52 -14.55 10.71
CA GLY A 50 -5.18 -14.05 12.04
C GLY A 50 -4.92 -12.55 12.13
N SER A 51 -5.23 -11.76 11.11
CA SER A 51 -5.03 -10.29 11.13
C SER A 51 -5.70 -9.61 12.33
N GLN A 52 -6.86 -10.11 12.79
CA GLN A 52 -7.55 -9.56 13.96
C GLN A 52 -6.73 -9.76 15.25
N TYR A 53 -6.12 -10.92 15.44
CA TYR A 53 -5.25 -11.17 16.61
C TYR A 53 -4.05 -10.24 16.64
N LEU A 54 -3.50 -9.91 15.44
CA LEU A 54 -2.38 -8.96 15.35
C LEU A 54 -2.82 -7.54 15.66
N LEU A 55 -4.01 -7.11 15.20
CA LEU A 55 -4.55 -5.79 15.49
C LEU A 55 -4.87 -5.60 16.97
N ASP A 56 -5.49 -6.61 17.58
CA ASP A 56 -5.87 -6.58 19.00
C ASP A 56 -4.67 -6.74 19.95
N GLY A 57 -3.58 -7.33 19.45
CA GLY A 57 -2.37 -7.61 20.20
C GLY A 57 -1.22 -6.62 19.98
N ILE A 58 -1.52 -5.33 19.74
CA ILE A 58 -0.53 -4.26 19.67
C ILE A 58 -0.29 -3.68 21.06
N ASP A 59 0.97 -3.60 21.49
CA ASP A 59 1.37 -2.98 22.73
C ASP A 59 1.44 -1.44 22.65
N GLU A 60 1.71 -0.78 23.77
CA GLU A 60 1.83 0.69 23.85
C GLU A 60 2.96 1.27 22.98
N LYS A 61 3.92 0.43 22.58
CA LYS A 61 5.05 0.81 21.71
C LYS A 61 4.75 0.60 20.23
N GLY A 62 3.57 0.04 19.90
CA GLY A 62 3.19 -0.31 18.54
C GLY A 62 3.79 -1.62 18.05
N ASP A 63 4.27 -2.47 18.97
CA ASP A 63 4.81 -3.78 18.66
C ASP A 63 3.76 -4.89 18.84
N ILE A 64 3.88 -5.94 18.02
CA ILE A 64 3.00 -7.12 18.13
C ILE A 64 3.47 -7.94 19.34
N THR A 65 2.57 -8.20 20.28
CA THR A 65 2.84 -8.99 21.48
C THR A 65 3.19 -10.46 21.13
N ALA A 66 3.87 -11.13 22.05
CA ALA A 66 4.21 -12.55 21.88
C ALA A 66 2.94 -13.44 21.86
N GLU A 67 1.94 -13.08 22.65
CA GLU A 67 0.65 -13.77 22.73
C GLU A 67 -0.09 -13.70 21.39
N ALA A 68 -0.13 -12.54 20.76
CA ALA A 68 -0.74 -12.36 19.44
C ALA A 68 -0.03 -13.18 18.36
N LYS A 69 1.31 -13.19 18.37
CA LYS A 69 2.09 -14.02 17.44
C LYS A 69 1.82 -15.50 17.64
N ASN A 70 1.74 -15.96 18.89
CA ASN A 70 1.45 -17.36 19.20
C ASN A 70 0.03 -17.73 18.73
N ALA A 71 -0.97 -16.90 18.98
CA ALA A 71 -2.33 -17.15 18.52
C ALA A 71 -2.42 -17.26 16.99
N VAL A 72 -1.66 -16.43 16.25
CA VAL A 72 -1.61 -16.53 14.78
C VAL A 72 -0.85 -17.80 14.35
N ASN A 73 0.25 -18.17 15.02
CA ASN A 73 0.96 -19.40 14.72
C ASN A 73 0.08 -20.63 14.94
N ASP A 74 -0.68 -20.70 16.03
CA ASP A 74 -1.64 -21.78 16.28
C ASP A 74 -2.70 -21.85 15.16
N LEU A 75 -3.20 -20.68 14.71
CA LEU A 75 -4.15 -20.63 13.61
C LEU A 75 -3.52 -21.10 12.28
N LEU A 76 -2.27 -20.76 12.00
CA LEU A 76 -1.52 -21.25 10.84
C LEU A 76 -1.40 -22.79 10.88
N HIS A 77 -1.05 -23.38 12.02
CA HIS A 77 -0.96 -24.83 12.19
C HIS A 77 -2.30 -25.55 12.03
N HIS A 78 -3.42 -24.89 12.31
CA HIS A 78 -4.76 -25.43 12.05
C HIS A 78 -5.20 -25.28 10.59
N SER A 79 -4.70 -24.27 9.90
CA SER A 79 -5.16 -23.91 8.55
C SER A 79 -4.31 -24.51 7.43
N PHE A 80 -3.05 -24.78 7.71
CA PHE A 80 -2.10 -25.33 6.75
C PHE A 80 -1.52 -26.65 7.23
N ARG A 81 -1.17 -27.50 6.29
CA ARG A 81 -0.52 -28.79 6.61
C ARG A 81 0.89 -28.53 7.18
N PRO A 82 1.31 -29.32 8.18
CA PRO A 82 2.65 -29.17 8.79
C PRO A 82 3.79 -29.26 7.77
N GLU A 83 3.67 -30.15 6.77
CA GLU A 83 4.67 -30.28 5.72
C GLU A 83 4.84 -29.00 4.90
N PHE A 84 3.76 -28.21 4.70
CA PHE A 84 3.84 -26.94 4.00
C PHE A 84 4.52 -25.86 4.84
N LEU A 85 4.13 -25.74 6.11
CA LEU A 85 4.73 -24.74 7.02
C LEU A 85 6.23 -25.00 7.25
N ASN A 86 6.64 -26.26 7.31
CA ASN A 86 8.05 -26.64 7.48
C ASN A 86 8.93 -26.33 6.25
N ARG A 87 8.36 -25.97 5.11
CA ARG A 87 9.08 -25.57 3.89
C ARG A 87 9.22 -24.06 3.75
N LEU A 88 8.59 -23.29 4.63
CA LEU A 88 8.75 -21.84 4.68
C LEU A 88 10.02 -21.50 5.45
N ASP A 89 10.88 -20.68 4.86
CA ASP A 89 12.11 -20.22 5.50
C ASP A 89 11.80 -19.24 6.64
N GLU A 90 10.77 -18.37 6.45
CA GLU A 90 10.42 -17.35 7.43
C GLU A 90 8.92 -17.00 7.37
N ILE A 91 8.33 -16.72 8.53
CA ILE A 91 7.00 -16.16 8.69
C ILE A 91 7.13 -14.75 9.24
N VAL A 92 6.76 -13.76 8.42
CA VAL A 92 6.86 -12.34 8.75
C VAL A 92 5.49 -11.80 9.14
N PHE A 93 5.40 -11.18 10.32
CA PHE A 93 4.20 -10.49 10.80
C PHE A 93 4.29 -9.00 10.48
N TYR A 94 3.33 -8.50 9.71
CA TYR A 94 3.24 -7.08 9.42
C TYR A 94 2.51 -6.34 10.52
N LYS A 95 3.11 -5.25 11.00
CA LYS A 95 2.50 -4.34 11.97
C LYS A 95 1.49 -3.43 11.28
N PRO A 96 0.47 -2.92 11.99
CA PRO A 96 -0.34 -1.80 11.53
C PRO A 96 0.52 -0.59 11.19
N LEU A 97 0.05 0.22 10.25
CA LEU A 97 0.75 1.43 9.85
C LEU A 97 0.70 2.48 10.98
N THR A 98 1.85 3.05 11.32
CA THR A 98 1.93 4.21 12.22
C THR A 98 1.54 5.49 11.47
N LYS A 99 1.26 6.59 12.21
CA LYS A 99 0.98 7.91 11.61
C LYS A 99 2.12 8.37 10.69
N ASP A 100 3.37 8.13 11.09
CA ASP A 100 4.54 8.50 10.28
C ASP A 100 4.60 7.70 8.98
N ASN A 101 4.31 6.39 9.04
CA ASN A 101 4.21 5.55 7.84
C ASN A 101 3.13 6.06 6.90
N ILE A 102 1.97 6.45 7.44
CA ILE A 102 0.85 6.97 6.65
C ILE A 102 1.22 8.29 5.97
N THR A 103 1.86 9.21 6.70
CA THR A 103 2.36 10.47 6.15
C THR A 103 3.32 10.20 4.99
N HIS A 104 4.25 9.27 5.17
CA HIS A 104 5.19 8.89 4.11
C HIS A 104 4.48 8.28 2.89
N ILE A 105 3.44 7.46 3.10
CA ILE A 105 2.63 6.92 2.00
C ILE A 105 1.94 8.03 1.22
N ILE A 106 1.39 9.05 1.89
CA ILE A 106 0.81 10.22 1.23
C ILE A 106 1.87 10.95 0.39
N ASP A 107 3.08 11.12 0.91
CA ASP A 107 4.17 11.74 0.16
C ASP A 107 4.55 10.95 -1.10
N LEU A 108 4.56 9.62 -1.02
CA LEU A 108 4.77 8.75 -2.18
C LEU A 108 3.65 8.88 -3.22
N LEU A 109 2.39 8.98 -2.79
CA LEU A 109 1.25 9.19 -3.69
C LEU A 109 1.33 10.54 -4.39
N VAL A 110 1.73 11.60 -3.66
CA VAL A 110 1.95 12.93 -4.25
C VAL A 110 3.14 12.92 -5.21
N ALA A 111 4.21 12.20 -4.90
CA ALA A 111 5.35 12.05 -5.81
C ALA A 111 4.96 11.29 -7.09
N GLU A 112 4.08 10.27 -6.99
CA GLU A 112 3.52 9.57 -8.16
C GLU A 112 2.66 10.51 -9.01
N LEU A 113 1.83 11.36 -8.39
CA LEU A 113 1.03 12.38 -9.05
C LEU A 113 1.93 13.40 -9.77
N ASN A 114 2.97 13.90 -9.10
CA ASN A 114 3.91 14.85 -9.67
C ASN A 114 4.61 14.28 -10.93
N ARG A 115 5.01 13.01 -10.92
CA ARG A 115 5.55 12.35 -12.13
C ARG A 115 4.59 12.39 -13.32
N ARG A 116 3.28 12.21 -13.08
CA ARG A 116 2.26 12.29 -14.15
C ARG A 116 2.02 13.72 -14.65
N LEU A 117 2.39 14.72 -13.87
CA LEU A 117 2.24 16.14 -14.19
C LEU A 117 3.52 16.76 -14.79
N GLU A 118 4.63 16.01 -14.88
CA GLU A 118 5.90 16.49 -15.43
C GLU A 118 5.77 17.04 -16.85
N ASP A 119 5.02 16.35 -17.72
CA ASP A 119 4.76 16.80 -19.10
C ASP A 119 4.04 18.15 -19.18
N LYS A 120 3.29 18.49 -18.12
CA LYS A 120 2.59 19.78 -17.98
C LYS A 120 3.41 20.84 -17.27
N GLN A 121 4.61 20.48 -16.79
CA GLN A 121 5.47 21.32 -15.97
C GLN A 121 4.79 21.83 -14.68
N LEU A 122 3.87 21.05 -14.13
CA LEU A 122 3.13 21.38 -12.90
C LEU A 122 3.69 20.59 -11.72
N LYS A 123 3.69 21.23 -10.54
CA LYS A 123 4.10 20.60 -9.28
C LYS A 123 2.99 20.72 -8.24
N VAL A 124 2.70 19.64 -7.54
CA VAL A 124 1.71 19.59 -6.45
C VAL A 124 2.43 19.45 -5.11
N VAL A 125 2.01 20.23 -4.13
CA VAL A 125 2.50 20.18 -2.75
C VAL A 125 1.30 20.16 -1.80
N LEU A 126 1.34 19.30 -0.79
CA LEU A 126 0.34 19.28 0.29
C LEU A 126 0.87 20.03 1.51
N THR A 127 0.03 20.88 2.11
CA THR A 127 0.33 21.46 3.42
C THR A 127 0.22 20.40 4.53
N PRO A 128 0.83 20.63 5.71
CA PRO A 128 0.63 19.75 6.86
C PRO A 128 -0.86 19.58 7.24
N ALA A 129 -1.66 20.66 7.12
CA ALA A 129 -3.09 20.63 7.37
C ALA A 129 -3.84 19.72 6.38
N ALA A 130 -3.52 19.80 5.10
CA ALA A 130 -4.08 18.91 4.07
C ALA A 130 -3.70 17.46 4.30
N LYS A 131 -2.45 17.16 4.65
CA LYS A 131 -2.02 15.80 5.00
C LYS A 131 -2.78 15.25 6.21
N GLN A 132 -2.93 16.04 7.27
CA GLN A 132 -3.67 15.63 8.46
C GLN A 132 -5.14 15.37 8.13
N HIS A 133 -5.77 16.22 7.35
CA HIS A 133 -7.16 16.02 6.90
C HIS A 133 -7.32 14.71 6.10
N ILE A 134 -6.38 14.39 5.21
CA ILE A 134 -6.39 13.13 4.44
C ILE A 134 -6.28 11.93 5.39
N ILE A 135 -5.41 12.01 6.40
CA ILE A 135 -5.24 10.95 7.40
C ILE A 135 -6.56 10.75 8.16
N ASP A 136 -7.12 11.82 8.71
CA ASP A 136 -8.33 11.76 9.54
C ASP A 136 -9.56 11.28 8.76
N SER A 137 -9.62 11.60 7.46
CA SER A 137 -10.77 11.25 6.60
C SER A 137 -10.67 9.85 5.97
N ALA A 138 -9.47 9.34 5.75
CA ALA A 138 -9.28 8.16 4.91
C ALA A 138 -8.48 7.02 5.54
N TYR A 139 -7.87 7.24 6.71
CA TYR A 139 -7.14 6.17 7.37
C TYR A 139 -8.07 5.31 8.22
N ASP A 140 -8.03 4.02 7.98
CA ASP A 140 -8.64 2.99 8.81
C ASP A 140 -7.61 1.87 9.05
N PRO A 141 -7.26 1.57 10.32
CA PRO A 141 -6.30 0.51 10.65
C PRO A 141 -6.65 -0.85 10.05
N ALA A 142 -7.94 -1.17 9.90
CA ALA A 142 -8.41 -2.44 9.37
C ALA A 142 -8.17 -2.57 7.84
N PHE A 143 -8.20 -1.45 7.10
CA PHE A 143 -8.07 -1.43 5.65
C PHE A 143 -6.69 -0.95 5.15
N GLY A 144 -5.84 -0.47 6.06
CA GLY A 144 -4.48 0.00 5.75
C GLY A 144 -4.44 1.23 4.85
N ALA A 145 -3.54 1.24 3.86
CA ALA A 145 -3.32 2.40 2.98
C ALA A 145 -4.26 2.47 1.75
N ARG A 146 -5.09 1.44 1.48
CA ARG A 146 -5.97 1.41 0.30
C ARG A 146 -6.98 2.56 0.26
N PRO A 147 -7.66 2.91 1.37
CA PRO A 147 -8.56 4.06 1.40
C PRO A 147 -7.85 5.38 1.12
N LEU A 148 -6.61 5.55 1.62
CA LEU A 148 -5.80 6.75 1.38
C LEU A 148 -5.57 7.01 -0.11
N ARG A 149 -5.16 5.98 -0.88
CA ARG A 149 -4.97 6.09 -2.33
C ARG A 149 -6.25 6.56 -3.03
N ARG A 150 -7.39 5.95 -2.69
CA ARG A 150 -8.68 6.34 -3.27
C ARG A 150 -9.07 7.77 -2.91
N PHE A 151 -8.84 8.16 -1.67
CA PHE A 151 -9.14 9.51 -1.20
C PHE A 151 -8.29 10.55 -1.94
N VAL A 152 -6.98 10.36 -2.04
CA VAL A 152 -6.07 11.25 -2.78
C VAL A 152 -6.51 11.36 -4.24
N GLN A 153 -6.82 10.23 -4.90
CA GLN A 153 -7.30 10.24 -6.28
C GLN A 153 -8.63 10.99 -6.43
N HIS A 154 -9.59 10.75 -5.54
CA HIS A 154 -10.93 11.33 -5.66
C HIS A 154 -10.98 12.79 -5.26
N SER A 155 -10.23 13.19 -4.23
CA SER A 155 -10.25 14.54 -3.67
C SER A 155 -9.16 15.41 -4.27
N VAL A 156 -7.88 15.02 -4.12
CA VAL A 156 -6.75 15.85 -4.54
C VAL A 156 -6.62 15.90 -6.07
N GLU A 157 -6.60 14.74 -6.75
CA GLU A 157 -6.45 14.71 -8.21
C GLU A 157 -7.64 15.37 -8.91
N THR A 158 -8.87 15.25 -8.38
CA THR A 158 -10.06 15.90 -8.95
C THR A 158 -9.97 17.41 -8.84
N LEU A 159 -9.52 17.96 -7.69
CA LEU A 159 -9.36 19.41 -7.52
C LEU A 159 -8.31 19.96 -8.49
N ILE A 160 -7.18 19.28 -8.63
CA ILE A 160 -6.11 19.66 -9.56
C ILE A 160 -6.60 19.58 -11.01
N SER A 161 -7.31 18.51 -11.37
CA SER A 161 -7.86 18.34 -12.72
C SER A 161 -8.84 19.46 -13.09
N ARG A 162 -9.69 19.88 -12.14
CA ARG A 162 -10.61 21.02 -12.36
C ARG A 162 -9.85 22.31 -12.66
N LYS A 163 -8.78 22.61 -11.91
CA LYS A 163 -7.93 23.78 -12.13
C LYS A 163 -7.27 23.76 -13.52
N ILE A 164 -6.78 22.58 -13.94
CA ILE A 164 -6.17 22.40 -15.26
C ILE A 164 -7.21 22.60 -16.39
N ILE A 165 -8.42 22.02 -16.24
CA ILE A 165 -9.47 22.11 -17.26
C ILE A 165 -10.02 23.53 -17.35
N ALA A 166 -10.09 24.25 -16.23
CA ALA A 166 -10.53 25.65 -16.20
C ALA A 166 -9.46 26.64 -16.75
N ASP A 167 -8.30 26.13 -17.17
CA ASP A 167 -7.16 26.94 -17.66
C ASP A 167 -6.65 27.96 -16.64
N GLU A 168 -6.80 27.64 -15.33
CA GLU A 168 -6.40 28.48 -14.21
C GLU A 168 -4.94 28.23 -13.77
N VAL A 169 -4.19 27.42 -14.53
CA VAL A 169 -2.80 27.04 -14.23
C VAL A 169 -1.95 27.10 -15.49
N GLN A 170 -0.70 27.49 -15.32
CA GLN A 170 0.28 27.58 -16.41
C GLN A 170 1.46 26.64 -16.16
N GLY A 171 2.17 26.27 -17.21
CA GLY A 171 3.41 25.50 -17.09
C GLY A 171 4.42 26.23 -16.19
N GLY A 172 4.96 25.54 -15.20
CA GLY A 172 5.84 26.08 -14.18
C GLY A 172 5.16 26.37 -12.83
N ASP A 173 3.82 26.29 -12.76
CA ASP A 173 3.10 26.57 -11.52
C ASP A 173 3.26 25.47 -10.47
N THR A 174 3.27 25.91 -9.20
CA THR A 174 3.16 25.03 -8.05
C THR A 174 1.75 25.13 -7.47
N LEU A 175 1.04 24.00 -7.48
CA LEU A 175 -0.30 23.84 -6.92
C LEU A 175 -0.20 23.42 -5.45
N THR A 176 -0.52 24.33 -4.54
CA THR A 176 -0.52 24.05 -3.11
C THR A 176 -1.92 23.62 -2.67
N VAL A 177 -2.04 22.38 -2.21
CA VAL A 177 -3.27 21.86 -1.62
C VAL A 177 -3.26 22.12 -0.13
N ASP A 178 -4.26 22.81 0.37
CA ASP A 178 -4.45 23.12 1.77
C ASP A 178 -5.80 22.61 2.28
N CYS A 179 -6.00 22.63 3.59
CA CYS A 179 -7.28 22.32 4.22
C CYS A 179 -7.79 23.53 4.98
N ARG A 180 -8.98 24.04 4.58
CA ARG A 180 -9.66 25.16 5.24
C ARG A 180 -11.09 24.75 5.56
N ASP A 181 -11.51 24.99 6.79
CA ASP A 181 -12.86 24.68 7.27
C ASP A 181 -13.30 23.20 7.02
N GLY A 182 -12.33 22.27 7.02
CA GLY A 182 -12.59 20.85 6.79
C GLY A 182 -12.71 20.46 5.31
N GLU A 183 -12.41 21.36 4.39
CA GLU A 183 -12.40 21.08 2.94
C GLU A 183 -11.01 21.30 2.35
N LEU A 184 -10.66 20.46 1.35
CA LEU A 184 -9.43 20.63 0.59
C LEU A 184 -9.60 21.73 -0.46
N THR A 185 -8.65 22.65 -0.47
CA THR A 185 -8.56 23.76 -1.43
C THR A 185 -7.26 23.72 -2.19
N VAL A 186 -7.21 24.29 -3.40
CA VAL A 186 -6.00 24.35 -4.23
C VAL A 186 -5.73 25.80 -4.63
N GLU A 187 -4.54 26.29 -4.29
CA GLU A 187 -4.03 27.58 -4.74
C GLU A 187 -2.88 27.35 -5.74
N SER A 188 -2.87 28.13 -6.82
CA SER A 188 -1.77 28.16 -7.78
C SER A 188 -0.82 29.29 -7.45
N LYS A 189 0.50 29.01 -7.43
CA LYS A 189 1.57 30.00 -7.37
C LYS A 189 2.42 29.91 -8.62
N SER A 190 2.41 30.99 -9.41
CA SER A 190 3.32 31.12 -10.54
C SER A 190 4.74 31.36 -10.05
N VAL A 191 5.69 30.60 -10.59
CA VAL A 191 7.14 30.79 -10.31
C VAL A 191 7.65 32.08 -10.96
N LEU A 192 6.95 32.58 -12.01
CA LEU A 192 7.40 33.72 -12.80
C LEU A 192 7.04 35.09 -12.20
N THR A 193 6.04 35.19 -11.33
CA THR A 193 5.56 36.49 -10.81
C THR A 193 5.60 36.65 -9.31
N GLY A 194 5.79 35.61 -8.54
CA GLY A 194 5.77 35.69 -7.06
C GLY A 194 4.40 36.15 -6.48
N GLU A 195 3.41 36.41 -7.32
CA GLU A 195 2.08 36.85 -6.91
C GLU A 195 1.11 35.68 -6.76
N VAL A 196 0.40 35.70 -5.63
CA VAL A 196 -0.71 34.77 -5.36
C VAL A 196 -1.91 35.26 -6.16
N VAL A 197 -2.28 34.55 -7.20
CA VAL A 197 -3.57 34.79 -7.85
C VAL A 197 -4.65 34.16 -6.96
N ASN A 198 -5.29 34.99 -6.13
CA ASN A 198 -6.51 34.61 -5.44
C ASN A 198 -7.68 34.80 -6.41
N PRO A 199 -8.65 33.89 -6.44
CA PRO A 199 -9.84 33.99 -7.25
C PRO A 199 -10.76 35.10 -6.80
#